data_65d153c4bc925f84a3ee24bad9d89ef6
#
_entry.id   65d153c4bc925f84a3ee24bad9d89ef6
#
_cell.length_a   1.000
_cell.length_b   1.000
_cell.length_c   1.000
_cell.angle_alpha   90.00
_cell.angle_beta   90.00
_cell.angle_gamma   90.00
#
_symmetry.space_group_name_H-M   'P 1'
#
loop_
_entity.id
_entity.type
_entity.pdbx_description
1 polymer ?
#
loop_
_entity_poly.entity_id
_entity_poly.type
_entity_poly.pdbx_seq_one_letter_code
_entity_poly.pdbx_strand_id
1 'polypeptide(L)'
;HTGHTKVRGNKEYWPNSGWVYYGNNREYKVAGQEPYDPNHIILPEIMKDNGYTTGMFGKWAGGYEGSVSTPDKRGIDRYYGYICQFQAHLYYPNFLNSYDRAAGDTEVKRVVMENNINYAMFGDDYKNRKDYSADLIHQEAMKWLDKQTGEQPFFGIFTYTLPHAELAQPNDSILQAYQGAFCQEKTYGGDAGSYYNHTNIAHQQFAAMVTRLDAYVGEVLEKLKEK
;
A
#
# COMPACT_ATOMS: atom_id res chain seq x y z
N HIS A 1 12.15 -9.52 6.78
CA HIS A 1 13.26 -8.82 6.11
C HIS A 1 14.60 -9.29 6.71
N THR A 2 15.65 -9.32 5.89
CA THR A 2 16.96 -9.89 6.22
C THR A 2 17.82 -9.02 7.16
N GLY A 3 17.31 -7.88 7.64
CA GLY A 3 18.12 -6.88 8.34
C GLY A 3 18.99 -6.02 7.42
N HIS A 4 19.02 -6.29 6.13
CA HIS A 4 19.68 -5.46 5.14
C HIS A 4 18.73 -4.34 4.67
N THR A 5 19.05 -3.11 5.04
CA THR A 5 18.17 -1.94 4.86
C THR A 5 18.43 -1.15 3.58
N LYS A 6 18.74 -1.80 2.47
CA LYS A 6 18.79 -1.11 1.17
C LYS A 6 17.39 -0.94 0.57
N VAL A 7 16.48 -0.43 1.36
CA VAL A 7 15.09 -0.19 0.93
C VAL A 7 14.96 1.06 0.06
N ARG A 8 15.95 1.94 0.10
CA ARG A 8 15.99 3.11 -0.80
C ARG A 8 16.82 2.72 -2.00
N GLY A 9 16.15 2.68 -3.16
CA GLY A 9 16.75 2.27 -4.41
C GLY A 9 18.13 2.85 -4.62
N ASN A 10 19.04 1.99 -5.02
CA ASN A 10 20.36 2.39 -5.49
C ASN A 10 20.17 3.32 -6.69
N LYS A 11 20.98 4.37 -6.79
CA LYS A 11 20.99 5.28 -7.96
C LYS A 11 21.16 4.54 -9.29
N GLU A 12 21.78 3.37 -9.29
CA GLU A 12 21.97 2.52 -10.45
C GLU A 12 20.65 1.91 -10.98
N TYR A 13 19.67 1.68 -10.11
CA TYR A 13 18.35 1.20 -10.50
C TYR A 13 17.35 2.33 -10.86
N TRP A 14 17.68 3.56 -10.54
CA TRP A 14 16.84 4.72 -10.83
C TRP A 14 16.54 4.90 -12.33
N PRO A 15 17.49 4.72 -13.24
CA PRO A 15 17.21 4.83 -14.67
C PRO A 15 16.34 3.70 -15.21
N ASN A 16 16.42 2.51 -14.59
CA ASN A 16 15.77 1.29 -15.08
C ASN A 16 14.49 0.94 -14.32
N SER A 17 14.44 1.20 -13.01
CA SER A 17 13.26 0.96 -12.19
C SER A 17 12.30 2.15 -12.12
N GLY A 18 12.69 3.28 -12.63
CA GLY A 18 11.93 4.54 -12.70
C GLY A 18 11.02 4.79 -11.51
N TRP A 19 11.24 5.88 -10.82
CA TRP A 19 10.18 6.42 -9.98
C TRP A 19 8.93 6.52 -10.85
N VAL A 20 7.74 6.26 -10.30
CA VAL A 20 6.50 6.62 -10.96
C VAL A 20 6.53 8.13 -11.10
N TYR A 21 7.18 8.62 -12.15
CA TYR A 21 7.14 10.02 -12.48
C TYR A 21 5.77 10.24 -13.11
N TYR A 22 4.91 10.86 -12.37
CA TYR A 22 3.71 11.44 -12.93
C TYR A 22 4.10 12.64 -13.77
N GLY A 23 4.71 12.38 -14.92
CA GLY A 23 4.89 13.38 -15.95
C GLY A 23 3.52 13.78 -16.51
N ASN A 24 3.45 14.88 -17.22
CA ASN A 24 2.22 15.41 -17.83
C ASN A 24 1.44 14.40 -18.69
N ASN A 25 2.02 13.27 -19.06
CA ASN A 25 1.43 12.21 -19.87
C ASN A 25 1.00 10.98 -19.06
N ARG A 26 1.16 10.97 -17.73
CA ARG A 26 0.72 9.89 -16.83
C ARG A 26 1.14 8.47 -17.25
N GLU A 27 2.19 8.31 -18.03
CA GLU A 27 2.74 7.01 -18.34
C GLU A 27 3.47 6.45 -17.13
N TYR A 28 2.94 5.38 -16.57
CA TYR A 28 3.56 4.65 -15.49
C TYR A 28 4.72 3.85 -16.02
N LYS A 29 5.93 4.31 -15.79
CA LYS A 29 7.12 3.48 -15.92
C LYS A 29 7.14 2.48 -14.77
N VAL A 30 7.86 1.39 -14.98
CA VAL A 30 8.10 0.40 -13.92
C VAL A 30 8.76 1.09 -12.73
N ALA A 31 8.11 1.02 -11.58
CA ALA A 31 8.53 1.71 -10.37
C ALA A 31 8.74 0.72 -9.24
N GLY A 32 9.70 1.05 -8.37
CA GLY A 32 10.00 0.23 -7.20
C GLY A 32 11.32 0.61 -6.56
N GLN A 33 11.86 -0.30 -5.79
CA GLN A 33 13.10 -0.16 -5.05
C GLN A 33 14.11 -1.22 -5.52
N GLU A 34 15.31 -1.14 -4.97
CA GLU A 34 16.32 -2.18 -5.16
C GLU A 34 15.75 -3.53 -4.71
N PRO A 35 15.83 -4.57 -5.55
CA PRO A 35 15.37 -5.90 -5.18
C PRO A 35 16.19 -6.47 -4.01
N TYR A 36 15.55 -7.28 -3.18
CA TYR A 36 16.31 -8.12 -2.25
C TYR A 36 17.21 -9.06 -3.04
N ASP A 37 18.41 -9.29 -2.54
CA ASP A 37 19.31 -10.29 -3.11
C ASP A 37 18.61 -11.66 -3.10
N PRO A 38 18.47 -12.33 -4.25
CA PRO A 38 17.80 -13.62 -4.35
C PRO A 38 18.48 -14.73 -3.53
N ASN A 39 19.75 -14.57 -3.17
CA ASN A 39 20.47 -15.52 -2.31
C ASN A 39 20.16 -15.31 -0.80
N HIS A 40 19.51 -14.24 -0.44
CA HIS A 40 19.11 -14.01 0.95
C HIS A 40 17.66 -14.45 1.16
N ILE A 41 17.49 -15.47 1.99
CA ILE A 41 16.17 -15.96 2.37
C ILE A 41 15.50 -14.92 3.29
N ILE A 42 14.24 -14.60 3.00
CA ILE A 42 13.42 -13.70 3.81
C ILE A 42 12.35 -14.47 4.58
N LEU A 43 11.82 -13.87 5.63
CA LEU A 43 10.88 -14.54 6.53
C LEU A 43 9.65 -15.18 5.82
N PRO A 44 9.00 -14.53 4.83
CA PRO A 44 7.88 -15.20 4.14
C PRO A 44 8.26 -16.51 3.46
N GLU A 45 9.48 -16.61 2.89
CA GLU A 45 9.97 -17.85 2.28
C GLU A 45 10.12 -18.96 3.33
N ILE A 46 10.70 -18.64 4.50
CA ILE A 46 10.83 -19.59 5.60
C ILE A 46 9.45 -20.07 6.07
N MET A 47 8.50 -19.16 6.24
CA MET A 47 7.15 -19.53 6.69
C MET A 47 6.47 -20.44 5.67
N LYS A 48 6.57 -20.11 4.39
CA LYS A 48 6.02 -20.92 3.31
C LYS A 48 6.63 -22.30 3.26
N ASP A 49 7.96 -22.41 3.35
CA ASP A 49 8.68 -23.69 3.33
C ASP A 49 8.33 -24.57 4.54
N ASN A 50 7.84 -23.98 5.62
CA ASN A 50 7.32 -24.67 6.80
C ASN A 50 5.80 -24.88 6.78
N GLY A 51 5.15 -24.78 5.62
CA GLY A 51 3.76 -25.16 5.42
C GLY A 51 2.74 -24.09 5.79
N TYR A 52 3.15 -22.84 5.99
CA TYR A 52 2.22 -21.74 6.21
C TYR A 52 1.63 -21.22 4.90
N THR A 53 0.34 -20.92 4.91
CA THR A 53 -0.27 -20.05 3.89
C THR A 53 0.16 -18.62 4.15
N THR A 54 0.74 -17.95 3.16
CA THR A 54 1.33 -16.63 3.33
C THR A 54 0.53 -15.53 2.63
N GLY A 55 0.27 -14.43 3.34
CA GLY A 55 -0.41 -13.27 2.80
C GLY A 55 0.31 -11.97 3.15
N MET A 56 0.32 -11.00 2.24
CA MET A 56 0.86 -9.67 2.52
C MET A 56 -0.02 -8.58 1.89
N PHE A 57 -0.37 -7.58 2.71
CA PHE A 57 -1.30 -6.52 2.36
C PHE A 57 -0.72 -5.16 2.71
N GLY A 58 -0.50 -4.31 1.68
CA GLY A 58 0.11 -3.02 1.83
C GLY A 58 1.39 -2.84 1.02
N LYS A 59 2.37 -2.16 1.61
CA LYS A 59 3.60 -1.76 0.93
C LYS A 59 4.66 -2.88 0.95
N TRP A 60 5.13 -3.29 -0.24
CA TRP A 60 6.21 -4.26 -0.41
C TRP A 60 7.60 -3.66 -0.21
N ALA A 61 7.97 -2.70 -1.04
CA ALA A 61 9.24 -1.97 -0.99
C ALA A 61 10.52 -2.85 -1.07
N GLY A 62 10.42 -4.04 -1.61
CA GLY A 62 11.54 -4.99 -1.72
C GLY A 62 11.93 -5.36 -3.15
N GLY A 63 11.56 -4.52 -4.11
CA GLY A 63 11.82 -4.72 -5.53
C GLY A 63 10.98 -3.79 -6.39
N TYR A 64 10.96 -4.06 -7.69
CA TYR A 64 10.12 -3.37 -8.67
C TYR A 64 9.38 -4.41 -9.54
N GLU A 65 8.35 -3.99 -10.25
CA GLU A 65 7.57 -4.87 -11.13
C GLU A 65 8.48 -5.58 -12.14
N GLY A 66 8.37 -6.90 -12.21
CA GLY A 66 9.20 -7.75 -13.06
C GLY A 66 10.58 -8.09 -12.49
N SER A 67 10.98 -7.54 -11.34
CA SER A 67 12.25 -7.88 -10.70
C SER A 67 12.26 -9.31 -10.14
N VAL A 68 13.44 -9.74 -9.70
CA VAL A 68 13.63 -11.05 -9.05
C VAL A 68 13.06 -11.11 -7.63
N SER A 69 12.55 -9.99 -7.11
CA SER A 69 12.13 -9.86 -5.72
C SER A 69 10.75 -9.21 -5.59
N THR A 70 9.82 -9.67 -6.41
CA THR A 70 8.39 -9.38 -6.25
C THR A 70 7.75 -10.37 -5.26
N PRO A 71 6.61 -10.07 -4.64
CA PRO A 71 5.96 -10.93 -3.65
C PRO A 71 5.77 -12.38 -4.10
N ASP A 72 5.33 -12.59 -5.35
CA ASP A 72 5.12 -13.91 -5.97
C ASP A 72 6.39 -14.78 -5.98
N LYS A 73 7.58 -14.15 -6.08
CA LYS A 73 8.89 -14.81 -6.11
C LYS A 73 9.54 -14.96 -4.73
N ARG A 74 8.96 -14.36 -3.72
CA ARG A 74 9.54 -14.25 -2.37
C ARG A 74 8.63 -14.83 -1.28
N GLY A 75 7.97 -15.95 -1.62
CA GLY A 75 7.26 -16.75 -0.63
C GLY A 75 5.88 -16.24 -0.23
N ILE A 76 5.28 -15.30 -0.96
CA ILE A 76 3.92 -14.80 -0.71
C ILE A 76 2.92 -15.51 -1.62
N ASP A 77 1.85 -16.07 -1.06
CA ASP A 77 0.77 -16.71 -1.79
C ASP A 77 -0.34 -15.74 -2.19
N ARG A 78 -0.63 -14.76 -1.35
CA ARG A 78 -1.60 -13.69 -1.62
C ARG A 78 -0.98 -12.33 -1.34
N TYR A 79 -0.98 -11.47 -2.33
CA TYR A 79 -0.50 -10.09 -2.21
C TYR A 79 -1.54 -9.10 -2.74
N TYR A 80 -1.72 -7.98 -2.05
CA TYR A 80 -2.46 -6.83 -2.55
C TYR A 80 -1.92 -5.53 -1.95
N GLY A 81 -1.49 -4.59 -2.80
CA GLY A 81 -0.92 -3.34 -2.32
C GLY A 81 0.01 -2.66 -3.31
N TYR A 82 1.06 -2.04 -2.79
CA TYR A 82 2.03 -1.25 -3.56
C TYR A 82 3.38 -1.97 -3.65
N ILE A 83 3.83 -2.29 -4.84
CA ILE A 83 5.22 -2.73 -5.05
C ILE A 83 6.18 -1.58 -4.74
N CYS A 84 5.89 -0.39 -5.25
CA CYS A 84 6.72 0.79 -5.11
C CYS A 84 6.44 1.54 -3.81
N GLN A 85 7.49 1.76 -3.00
CA GLN A 85 7.40 2.58 -1.79
C GLN A 85 6.96 4.02 -2.09
N PHE A 86 7.40 4.59 -3.22
CA PHE A 86 7.08 5.95 -3.58
C PHE A 86 5.60 6.11 -3.96
N GLN A 87 5.06 5.17 -4.75
CA GLN A 87 3.64 5.15 -5.09
C GLN A 87 2.76 5.01 -3.82
N ALA A 88 3.27 4.31 -2.81
CA ALA A 88 2.56 4.10 -1.54
C ALA A 88 2.33 5.38 -0.70
N HIS A 89 2.84 6.53 -1.15
CA HIS A 89 2.52 7.84 -0.57
C HIS A 89 1.19 8.40 -1.09
N LEU A 90 0.58 7.76 -2.11
CA LEU A 90 -0.69 8.18 -2.71
C LEU A 90 -1.81 7.27 -2.22
N TYR A 91 -2.83 7.85 -1.59
CA TYR A 91 -3.98 7.08 -1.12
C TYR A 91 -5.07 6.89 -2.17
N TYR A 92 -4.96 7.57 -3.30
CA TYR A 92 -5.84 7.40 -4.46
C TYR A 92 -5.01 7.11 -5.72
N PRO A 93 -4.33 5.96 -5.77
CA PRO A 93 -3.46 5.60 -6.88
C PRO A 93 -4.29 5.24 -8.11
N ASN A 94 -3.67 5.26 -9.29
CA ASN A 94 -4.31 4.80 -10.52
C ASN A 94 -4.33 3.27 -10.63
N PHE A 95 -3.49 2.58 -9.88
CA PHE A 95 -3.48 1.12 -9.78
C PHE A 95 -2.88 0.65 -8.46
N LEU A 96 -3.22 -0.56 -8.07
CA LEU A 96 -2.53 -1.36 -7.07
C LEU A 96 -1.98 -2.63 -7.71
N ASN A 97 -1.14 -3.34 -7.01
CA ASN A 97 -0.59 -4.61 -7.46
C ASN A 97 -1.26 -5.77 -6.73
N SER A 98 -1.53 -6.84 -7.43
CA SER A 98 -2.17 -8.04 -6.90
C SER A 98 -1.47 -9.29 -7.37
N TYR A 99 -1.45 -10.30 -6.51
CA TYR A 99 -1.08 -11.67 -6.83
C TYR A 99 -1.90 -12.62 -5.97
N ASP A 100 -2.47 -13.65 -6.58
CA ASP A 100 -3.21 -14.72 -5.89
C ASP A 100 -2.86 -16.06 -6.51
N ARG A 101 -1.99 -16.82 -5.82
CA ARG A 101 -1.58 -18.16 -6.24
C ARG A 101 -2.78 -19.10 -6.36
N ALA A 102 -3.73 -19.03 -5.44
CA ALA A 102 -4.90 -19.89 -5.44
C ALA A 102 -5.85 -19.59 -6.62
N ALA A 103 -5.81 -18.38 -7.15
CA ALA A 103 -6.55 -18.01 -8.36
C ALA A 103 -5.79 -18.36 -9.65
N GLY A 104 -4.57 -18.92 -9.55
CA GLY A 104 -3.74 -19.31 -10.70
C GLY A 104 -2.89 -18.19 -11.28
N ASP A 105 -2.70 -17.08 -10.57
CA ASP A 105 -1.78 -16.05 -11.01
C ASP A 105 -0.35 -16.58 -11.06
N THR A 106 0.37 -16.28 -12.13
CA THR A 106 1.77 -16.67 -12.33
C THR A 106 2.76 -15.60 -11.91
N GLU A 107 2.30 -14.34 -11.85
CA GLU A 107 3.10 -13.18 -11.48
C GLU A 107 2.22 -12.08 -10.90
N VAL A 108 2.86 -11.08 -10.28
CA VAL A 108 2.16 -9.86 -9.83
C VAL A 108 1.62 -9.09 -11.03
N LYS A 109 0.37 -8.68 -10.95
CA LYS A 109 -0.34 -7.90 -11.98
C LYS A 109 -0.87 -6.58 -11.41
N ARG A 110 -1.09 -5.59 -12.27
CA ARG A 110 -1.76 -4.35 -11.91
C ARG A 110 -3.27 -4.50 -11.89
N VAL A 111 -3.88 -3.93 -10.87
CA VAL A 111 -5.33 -3.74 -10.76
C VAL A 111 -5.60 -2.27 -10.91
N VAL A 112 -6.23 -1.88 -12.02
CA VAL A 112 -6.49 -0.48 -12.35
C VAL A 112 -7.62 0.06 -11.47
N MET A 113 -7.42 1.27 -10.92
CA MET A 113 -8.41 2.00 -10.15
C MET A 113 -9.17 2.96 -11.08
N GLU A 114 -10.19 2.45 -11.75
CA GLU A 114 -10.94 3.17 -12.79
C GLU A 114 -11.49 4.53 -12.32
N ASN A 115 -11.90 4.60 -11.06
CA ASN A 115 -12.43 5.83 -10.47
C ASN A 115 -11.35 6.87 -10.13
N ASN A 116 -10.07 6.52 -10.25
CA ASN A 116 -8.93 7.38 -9.96
C ASN A 116 -8.12 7.75 -11.20
N ILE A 117 -8.41 7.17 -12.39
CA ILE A 117 -7.59 7.30 -13.61
C ILE A 117 -7.43 8.76 -14.07
N ASN A 118 -8.47 9.57 -13.94
CA ASN A 118 -8.49 10.96 -14.42
C ASN A 118 -8.03 11.96 -13.37
N TYR A 119 -7.50 11.49 -12.29
CA TYR A 119 -7.08 12.30 -11.18
C TYR A 119 -5.75 13.01 -11.45
N ALA A 120 -5.70 14.33 -11.27
CA ALA A 120 -4.47 15.10 -11.30
C ALA A 120 -3.81 15.07 -9.91
N MET A 121 -2.54 14.69 -9.87
CA MET A 121 -1.78 14.53 -8.62
C MET A 121 -1.64 15.83 -7.81
N PHE A 122 -1.71 16.97 -8.47
CA PHE A 122 -1.53 18.30 -7.91
C PHE A 122 -2.67 19.24 -8.31
N GLY A 123 -3.88 18.97 -7.86
CA GLY A 123 -5.01 19.84 -8.16
C GLY A 123 -6.18 19.63 -7.22
N ASP A 124 -7.08 20.61 -7.19
CA ASP A 124 -8.27 20.63 -6.33
C ASP A 124 -9.31 19.52 -6.63
N ASP A 125 -8.94 18.51 -7.42
CA ASP A 125 -9.85 17.48 -7.90
C ASP A 125 -10.06 16.34 -6.88
N TYR A 126 -10.00 16.65 -5.58
CA TYR A 126 -10.39 15.74 -4.51
C TYR A 126 -11.80 15.16 -4.67
N LYS A 127 -12.64 15.83 -5.43
CA LYS A 127 -14.06 15.47 -5.62
C LYS A 127 -14.26 14.20 -6.45
N ASN A 128 -13.27 13.84 -7.28
CA ASN A 128 -13.34 12.69 -8.18
C ASN A 128 -12.58 11.46 -7.68
N ARG A 129 -12.02 11.50 -6.47
CA ARG A 129 -11.33 10.38 -5.84
C ARG A 129 -12.32 9.49 -5.13
N LYS A 130 -12.38 8.21 -5.51
CA LYS A 130 -13.34 7.27 -4.94
C LYS A 130 -12.68 6.02 -4.37
N ASP A 131 -11.62 5.52 -5.03
CA ASP A 131 -10.99 4.28 -4.66
C ASP A 131 -9.84 4.56 -3.68
N TYR A 132 -10.18 4.60 -2.39
CA TYR A 132 -9.21 4.82 -1.31
C TYR A 132 -8.43 3.53 -1.05
N SER A 133 -7.15 3.55 -1.35
CA SER A 133 -6.29 2.37 -1.34
C SER A 133 -6.18 1.68 0.02
N ALA A 134 -6.19 2.44 1.12
CA ALA A 134 -6.09 1.86 2.45
C ALA A 134 -7.30 0.97 2.78
N ASP A 135 -8.53 1.42 2.43
CA ASP A 135 -9.74 0.62 2.60
C ASP A 135 -9.71 -0.62 1.69
N LEU A 136 -9.29 -0.47 0.43
CA LEU A 136 -9.20 -1.59 -0.52
C LEU A 136 -8.18 -2.66 -0.06
N ILE A 137 -7.02 -2.22 0.42
CA ILE A 137 -5.97 -3.11 0.93
C ILE A 137 -6.49 -3.86 2.16
N HIS A 138 -7.17 -3.16 3.07
CA HIS A 138 -7.76 -3.76 4.25
C HIS A 138 -8.87 -4.77 3.90
N GLN A 139 -9.77 -4.41 2.99
CA GLN A 139 -10.83 -5.32 2.51
C GLN A 139 -10.25 -6.62 1.93
N GLU A 140 -9.19 -6.54 1.12
CA GLU A 140 -8.53 -7.72 0.57
C GLU A 140 -7.83 -8.55 1.65
N ALA A 141 -7.26 -7.91 2.67
CA ALA A 141 -6.70 -8.57 3.83
C ALA A 141 -7.77 -9.35 4.61
N MET A 142 -8.94 -8.74 4.85
CA MET A 142 -10.05 -9.38 5.56
C MET A 142 -10.63 -10.55 4.75
N LYS A 143 -10.82 -10.41 3.43
CA LYS A 143 -11.22 -11.49 2.54
C LYS A 143 -10.25 -12.69 2.58
N TRP A 144 -8.94 -12.40 2.67
CA TRP A 144 -7.94 -13.46 2.81
C TRP A 144 -8.02 -14.14 4.17
N LEU A 145 -8.16 -13.37 5.26
CA LEU A 145 -8.35 -13.92 6.59
C LEU A 145 -9.61 -14.81 6.67
N ASP A 146 -10.71 -14.41 6.04
CA ASP A 146 -11.94 -15.21 6.02
C ASP A 146 -11.74 -16.61 5.46
N LYS A 147 -10.84 -16.76 4.49
CA LYS A 147 -10.52 -18.05 3.86
C LYS A 147 -9.67 -18.98 4.74
N GLN A 148 -9.06 -18.47 5.82
CA GLN A 148 -8.23 -19.29 6.70
C GLN A 148 -9.11 -20.15 7.63
N THR A 149 -8.94 -21.47 7.60
CA THR A 149 -9.82 -22.43 8.31
C THR A 149 -9.27 -22.89 9.66
N GLY A 150 -8.03 -22.56 9.97
CA GLY A 150 -7.35 -23.08 11.16
C GLY A 150 -6.76 -24.48 11.01
N GLU A 151 -7.07 -25.21 9.94
CA GLU A 151 -6.46 -26.51 9.65
C GLU A 151 -5.01 -26.39 9.18
N GLN A 152 -4.69 -25.31 8.48
CA GLN A 152 -3.36 -24.98 8.03
C GLN A 152 -2.91 -23.66 8.67
N PRO A 153 -1.71 -23.60 9.24
CA PRO A 153 -1.21 -22.35 9.80
C PRO A 153 -1.03 -21.31 8.69
N PHE A 154 -1.23 -20.04 9.05
CA PHE A 154 -1.04 -18.94 8.11
C PHE A 154 -0.12 -17.86 8.68
N PHE A 155 0.49 -17.11 7.80
CA PHE A 155 1.38 -16.00 8.11
C PHE A 155 0.93 -14.76 7.32
N GLY A 156 0.35 -13.80 8.03
CA GLY A 156 -0.14 -12.55 7.47
C GLY A 156 0.77 -11.37 7.79
N ILE A 157 1.09 -10.54 6.80
CA ILE A 157 1.87 -9.32 6.94
C ILE A 157 1.00 -8.15 6.49
N PHE A 158 0.72 -7.21 7.41
CA PHE A 158 -0.11 -6.05 7.16
C PHE A 158 0.78 -4.79 7.22
N THR A 159 1.24 -4.34 6.07
CA THR A 159 2.11 -3.16 5.91
C THR A 159 1.31 -1.96 5.44
N TYR A 160 0.29 -1.59 6.23
CA TYR A 160 -0.51 -0.40 5.96
C TYR A 160 0.36 0.84 5.84
N THR A 161 -0.03 1.76 4.95
CA THR A 161 0.70 3.00 4.70
C THR A 161 0.28 4.13 5.66
N LEU A 162 -0.90 4.01 6.24
CA LEU A 162 -1.37 4.93 7.28
C LEU A 162 -0.45 4.92 8.52
N PRO A 163 -0.22 6.04 9.18
CA PRO A 163 -0.66 7.41 8.90
C PRO A 163 0.40 8.25 8.16
N HIS A 164 1.09 7.71 7.17
CA HIS A 164 2.09 8.44 6.40
C HIS A 164 1.45 9.57 5.57
N ALA A 165 2.17 10.63 5.27
CA ALA A 165 1.75 11.58 4.25
C ALA A 165 1.71 10.88 2.85
N GLU A 166 0.81 11.18 2.00
CA GLU A 166 -0.13 12.28 1.81
C GLU A 166 -1.18 12.32 2.95
N LEU A 167 -1.60 13.52 3.35
CA LEU A 167 -2.67 13.68 4.32
C LEU A 167 -4.01 13.73 3.57
N ALA A 168 -4.55 12.57 3.25
CA ALA A 168 -5.79 12.43 2.49
C ALA A 168 -6.65 11.32 3.06
N GLN A 169 -7.91 11.65 3.34
CA GLN A 169 -8.92 10.73 3.83
C GLN A 169 -10.21 10.84 3.02
N PRO A 170 -11.01 9.78 2.91
CA PRO A 170 -12.39 9.90 2.46
C PRO A 170 -13.17 10.88 3.33
N ASN A 171 -14.09 11.59 2.71
CA ASN A 171 -15.00 12.48 3.47
C ASN A 171 -16.14 11.65 4.07
N ASP A 172 -15.82 10.89 5.10
CA ASP A 172 -16.72 9.99 5.80
C ASP A 172 -16.85 10.34 7.30
N SER A 173 -17.57 9.50 8.03
CA SER A 173 -17.81 9.71 9.47
C SER A 173 -16.52 9.75 10.30
N ILE A 174 -15.46 9.05 9.91
CA ILE A 174 -14.17 9.05 10.62
C ILE A 174 -13.52 10.43 10.48
N LEU A 175 -13.45 10.98 9.27
CA LEU A 175 -12.90 12.33 9.06
C LEU A 175 -13.77 13.39 9.74
N GLN A 176 -15.08 13.27 9.61
CA GLN A 176 -16.04 14.24 10.18
C GLN A 176 -16.04 14.26 11.71
N ALA A 177 -15.70 13.16 12.36
CA ALA A 177 -15.59 13.11 13.84
C ALA A 177 -14.55 14.09 14.40
N TYR A 178 -13.59 14.52 13.59
CA TYR A 178 -12.56 15.49 13.97
C TYR A 178 -12.84 16.91 13.47
N GLN A 179 -14.01 17.17 12.88
CA GLN A 179 -14.37 18.51 12.41
C GLN A 179 -14.43 19.50 13.58
N GLY A 180 -13.59 20.55 13.52
CA GLY A 180 -13.52 21.55 14.58
C GLY A 180 -12.84 21.09 15.88
N ALA A 181 -12.26 19.90 15.91
CA ALA A 181 -11.58 19.38 17.11
C ALA A 181 -10.24 20.10 17.41
N PHE A 182 -9.65 20.73 16.42
CA PHE A 182 -8.36 21.42 16.55
C PHE A 182 -8.53 22.92 16.49
N CYS A 183 -7.99 23.64 17.48
CA CYS A 183 -8.10 25.12 17.59
C CYS A 183 -7.42 25.84 16.40
N GLN A 184 -6.36 25.25 15.87
CA GLN A 184 -5.62 25.76 14.72
C GLN A 184 -5.29 24.61 13.81
N GLU A 185 -5.91 24.61 12.65
CA GLU A 185 -5.50 23.72 11.55
C GLU A 185 -4.27 24.30 10.84
N LYS A 186 -3.49 23.41 10.23
CA LYS A 186 -2.35 23.79 9.38
C LYS A 186 -2.60 23.37 7.96
N THR A 187 -2.08 24.15 7.05
CA THR A 187 -1.94 23.77 5.64
C THR A 187 -0.78 22.79 5.49
N TYR A 188 -0.93 21.83 4.60
CA TYR A 188 0.11 20.86 4.28
C TYR A 188 0.06 20.49 2.79
N GLY A 189 1.23 20.41 2.15
CA GLY A 189 1.33 20.08 0.72
C GLY A 189 0.88 21.20 -0.21
N GLY A 190 0.89 20.94 -1.51
CA GLY A 190 0.42 21.86 -2.53
C GLY A 190 1.39 22.98 -2.94
N ASP A 191 2.51 23.14 -2.27
CA ASP A 191 3.54 24.13 -2.65
C ASP A 191 4.22 23.74 -3.95
N ALA A 192 4.78 24.71 -4.67
CA ALA A 192 5.53 24.47 -5.90
C ALA A 192 6.67 23.46 -5.64
N GLY A 193 6.60 22.30 -6.29
CA GLY A 193 7.52 21.18 -6.08
C GLY A 193 7.13 20.22 -4.95
N SER A 194 6.03 20.45 -4.25
CA SER A 194 5.49 19.49 -3.30
C SER A 194 5.03 18.22 -4.00
N TYR A 195 5.37 17.09 -3.41
CA TYR A 195 4.89 15.78 -3.85
C TYR A 195 3.47 15.47 -3.35
N TYR A 196 3.05 16.14 -2.30
CA TYR A 196 1.77 15.89 -1.63
C TYR A 196 0.71 16.92 -2.01
N ASN A 197 -0.53 16.46 -2.10
CA ASN A 197 -1.66 17.33 -2.35
C ASN A 197 -1.90 18.28 -1.17
N HIS A 198 -2.48 19.43 -1.50
CA HIS A 198 -2.81 20.45 -0.54
C HIS A 198 -3.99 20.01 0.36
N THR A 199 -3.88 20.29 1.65
CA THR A 199 -4.99 20.25 2.60
C THR A 199 -4.90 21.40 3.59
N ASN A 200 -6.04 21.98 3.95
CA ASN A 200 -6.17 23.01 4.98
C ASN A 200 -6.51 22.44 6.36
N ILE A 201 -6.73 21.13 6.45
CA ILE A 201 -7.19 20.43 7.64
C ILE A 201 -6.21 19.29 8.01
N ALA A 202 -4.91 19.63 8.06
CA ALA A 202 -3.85 18.64 8.20
C ALA A 202 -3.96 17.82 9.50
N HIS A 203 -4.31 18.46 10.63
CA HIS A 203 -4.47 17.77 11.91
C HIS A 203 -5.69 16.84 11.89
N GLN A 204 -6.81 17.31 11.33
CA GLN A 204 -8.03 16.52 11.16
C GLN A 204 -7.76 15.29 10.28
N GLN A 205 -7.07 15.47 9.14
CA GLN A 205 -6.70 14.38 8.24
C GLN A 205 -5.82 13.35 8.96
N PHE A 206 -4.77 13.81 9.66
CA PHE A 206 -3.85 12.92 10.36
C PHE A 206 -4.54 12.12 11.48
N ALA A 207 -5.36 12.79 12.29
CA ALA A 207 -6.11 12.14 13.38
C ALA A 207 -7.07 11.06 12.81
N ALA A 208 -7.75 11.36 11.71
CA ALA A 208 -8.62 10.41 11.02
C ALA A 208 -7.83 9.20 10.46
N MET A 209 -6.61 9.44 9.94
CA MET A 209 -5.74 8.35 9.48
C MET A 209 -5.35 7.40 10.61
N VAL A 210 -5.01 7.95 11.78
CA VAL A 210 -4.67 7.14 12.96
C VAL A 210 -5.88 6.32 13.42
N THR A 211 -7.05 6.95 13.52
CA THR A 211 -8.29 6.25 13.91
C THR A 211 -8.68 5.15 12.94
N ARG A 212 -8.51 5.40 11.63
CA ARG A 212 -8.77 4.38 10.60
C ARG A 212 -7.82 3.19 10.72
N LEU A 213 -6.53 3.46 10.95
CA LEU A 213 -5.56 2.39 11.18
C LEU A 213 -5.91 1.56 12.43
N ASP A 214 -6.27 2.23 13.52
CA ASP A 214 -6.69 1.57 14.75
C ASP A 214 -7.92 0.67 14.53
N ALA A 215 -8.91 1.16 13.78
CA ALA A 215 -10.07 0.37 13.39
C ALA A 215 -9.68 -0.88 12.58
N TYR A 216 -8.79 -0.76 11.59
CA TYR A 216 -8.33 -1.91 10.82
C TYR A 216 -7.62 -2.96 11.70
N VAL A 217 -6.79 -2.51 12.62
CA VAL A 217 -6.13 -3.42 13.58
C VAL A 217 -7.18 -4.12 14.45
N GLY A 218 -8.18 -3.38 14.93
CA GLY A 218 -9.30 -3.92 15.68
C GLY A 218 -10.04 -5.02 14.92
N GLU A 219 -10.40 -4.76 13.66
CA GLU A 219 -11.10 -5.74 12.80
C GLU A 219 -10.27 -7.01 12.56
N VAL A 220 -8.95 -6.87 12.33
CA VAL A 220 -8.05 -8.02 12.21
C VAL A 220 -8.02 -8.85 13.49
N LEU A 221 -7.91 -8.19 14.66
CA LEU A 221 -7.87 -8.87 15.95
C LEU A 221 -9.19 -9.59 16.26
N GLU A 222 -10.33 -8.98 15.97
CA GLU A 222 -11.63 -9.64 16.13
C GLU A 222 -11.75 -10.86 15.18
N LYS A 223 -11.34 -10.71 13.94
CA LYS A 223 -11.33 -11.83 12.97
C LYS A 223 -10.47 -13.00 13.43
N LEU A 224 -9.31 -12.72 14.05
CA LEU A 224 -8.42 -13.77 14.58
C LEU A 224 -9.01 -14.52 15.78
N LYS A 225 -9.90 -13.90 16.56
CA LYS A 225 -10.61 -14.57 17.65
C LYS A 225 -11.66 -15.58 17.15
N GLU A 226 -12.14 -15.40 15.91
CA GLU A 226 -13.11 -16.30 15.28
C GLU A 226 -12.46 -17.57 14.70
N LYS A 227 -11.12 -17.59 14.58
CA LYS A 227 -10.32 -18.69 14.00
C LYS A 227 -9.76 -19.63 15.06
#